data_36928a23ee79529c732af9053addd225
#
_entry.id   36928a23ee79529c732af9053addd225
#
_cell.length_a   1.000
_cell.length_b   1.000
_cell.length_c   1.000
_cell.angle_alpha   90.00
_cell.angle_beta   90.00
_cell.angle_gamma   90.00
#
_symmetry.space_group_name_H-M   'P 1'
#
loop_
_entity.id
_entity.type
_entity.pdbx_description
1 polymer ?
#
loop_
_entity_poly.entity_id
_entity_poly.type
_entity_poly.pdbx_seq_one_letter_code
_entity_poly.pdbx_strand_id
1 'polypeptide(L)'
;VVLTDATPKFLAGEDRDLADLVADLLPDAHVIVLGHGEGLLLADETTVAAAVAAGADAGCLVSIGSGTLTDLGKLASHQTGVPLVVVPTAASVNGYSNHLAVVLRAGVKRTVPAACPAVLVVDHRVLAGAPVTMGRAGLGETVGAIVAAADWQLATTVGTDLSYDADIVRSYRRPAAELIEFAVGIDRRRPETLAALFRLLTAAGLAMGKVGKTAPLSGIEHAVSHLLDMVAGRDHGLHGAQVGVAAVVAACLWEVALDGLNVESGLVPEDHILAEILSGALSRLDAAVVEECWSDYRVKPAHWRSAPPDRRTLAMVRDEAGAWSGSPAEMSAALAKAGAPTRFSGLDPPVDPATARWAVLNAHLLRSRFTILDLVMFTGGDIEQVVDEALAKASEVGGGL
;
A
#
# COMPACT_ATOMS: atom_id res chain seq x y z
N VAL A 1 25.47 7.56 12.60
CA VAL A 1 24.52 8.66 12.49
C VAL A 1 23.11 8.14 12.79
N VAL A 2 22.36 8.87 13.62
CA VAL A 2 20.94 8.60 13.92
C VAL A 2 20.08 9.57 13.10
N LEU A 3 19.17 9.02 12.27
CA LEU A 3 18.21 9.79 11.50
C LEU A 3 16.84 9.74 12.19
N THR A 4 16.25 10.88 12.45
CA THR A 4 14.91 11.03 13.03
C THR A 4 14.20 12.26 12.45
N ASP A 5 12.96 12.54 12.84
CA ASP A 5 12.24 13.78 12.56
C ASP A 5 11.88 14.50 13.87
N ALA A 6 11.29 15.68 13.74
CA ALA A 6 10.91 16.51 14.89
C ALA A 6 9.73 15.94 15.72
N THR A 7 9.06 14.90 15.25
CA THR A 7 7.97 14.26 15.99
C THR A 7 8.52 13.48 17.18
N PRO A 8 8.15 13.77 18.42
CA PRO A 8 8.62 13.04 19.59
C PRO A 8 8.18 11.57 19.56
N LYS A 9 9.06 10.66 19.96
CA LYS A 9 8.85 9.23 19.98
C LYS A 9 9.23 8.68 21.35
N PHE A 10 8.27 8.06 22.02
CA PHE A 10 8.45 7.64 23.41
C PHE A 10 8.26 6.12 23.55
N LEU A 11 8.95 5.53 24.53
CA LEU A 11 8.53 4.24 25.05
C LEU A 11 7.26 4.42 25.87
N ALA A 12 6.35 3.47 25.81
CA ALA A 12 5.14 3.53 26.62
C ALA A 12 5.48 3.63 28.10
N GLY A 13 5.03 4.71 28.74
CA GLY A 13 5.28 4.98 30.16
C GLY A 13 6.56 5.78 30.46
N GLU A 14 7.26 6.26 29.45
CA GLU A 14 8.44 7.12 29.60
C GLU A 14 8.23 8.46 28.87
N ASP A 15 8.83 9.54 29.40
CA ASP A 15 8.70 10.90 28.84
C ASP A 15 9.94 11.32 28.03
N ARG A 16 10.96 10.46 27.94
CA ARG A 16 12.20 10.75 27.23
C ARG A 16 12.11 10.31 25.76
N ASP A 17 12.58 11.16 24.84
CA ASP A 17 12.58 10.84 23.41
C ASP A 17 13.49 9.63 23.10
N LEU A 18 13.07 8.78 22.19
CA LEU A 18 13.77 7.56 21.82
C LEU A 18 15.10 7.85 21.12
N ALA A 19 15.20 8.94 20.34
CA ALA A 19 16.43 9.31 19.67
C ALA A 19 17.52 9.70 20.67
N ASP A 20 17.14 10.40 21.77
CA ASP A 20 18.05 10.74 22.85
C ASP A 20 18.51 9.49 23.63
N LEU A 21 17.58 8.57 23.88
CA LEU A 21 17.93 7.29 24.53
C LEU A 21 18.92 6.47 23.71
N VAL A 22 18.75 6.42 22.39
CA VAL A 22 19.65 5.70 21.48
C VAL A 22 21.00 6.42 21.36
N ALA A 23 21.00 7.75 21.33
CA ALA A 23 22.24 8.55 21.30
C ALA A 23 23.10 8.32 22.54
N ASP A 24 22.50 8.22 23.72
CA ASP A 24 23.23 7.93 24.97
C ASP A 24 23.88 6.53 24.99
N LEU A 25 23.25 5.56 24.30
CA LEU A 25 23.81 4.22 24.13
C LEU A 25 24.95 4.16 23.09
N LEU A 26 25.04 5.18 22.24
CA LEU A 26 26.00 5.29 21.14
C LEU A 26 26.76 6.63 21.25
N PRO A 27 27.75 6.75 22.15
CA PRO A 27 28.36 8.03 22.52
C PRO A 27 29.04 8.79 21.37
N ASP A 28 29.36 8.11 20.27
CA ASP A 28 29.92 8.74 19.06
C ASP A 28 28.88 9.02 17.99
N ALA A 29 27.58 8.84 18.31
CA ALA A 29 26.53 9.05 17.35
C ALA A 29 26.12 10.53 17.27
N HIS A 30 25.88 10.99 16.04
CA HIS A 30 25.28 12.28 15.76
C HIS A 30 23.82 12.10 15.40
N VAL A 31 22.91 12.80 16.09
CA VAL A 31 21.48 12.79 15.79
C VAL A 31 21.20 13.88 14.75
N ILE A 32 20.60 13.48 13.63
CA ILE A 32 20.18 14.35 12.54
C ILE A 32 18.66 14.32 12.47
N VAL A 33 18.05 15.48 12.72
CA VAL A 33 16.59 15.67 12.56
C VAL A 33 16.32 16.07 11.12
N LEU A 34 15.64 15.20 10.38
CA LEU A 34 15.25 15.43 8.99
C LEU A 34 13.94 16.22 8.92
N GLY A 35 13.80 17.04 7.86
CA GLY A 35 12.65 17.91 7.64
C GLY A 35 12.87 19.32 8.16
N HIS A 36 12.21 20.29 7.52
CA HIS A 36 12.31 21.70 7.84
C HIS A 36 10.92 22.27 8.14
N GLY A 37 10.62 22.58 9.40
CA GLY A 37 9.41 23.30 9.80
C GLY A 37 8.23 22.43 10.24
N GLU A 38 7.07 23.06 10.34
CA GLU A 38 5.81 22.39 10.70
C GLU A 38 5.27 21.58 9.52
N GLY A 39 4.86 20.34 9.76
CA GLY A 39 4.23 19.46 8.77
C GLY A 39 4.79 18.05 8.76
N LEU A 40 4.16 17.18 7.96
CA LEU A 40 4.58 15.81 7.76
C LEU A 40 5.93 15.75 7.02
N LEU A 41 6.84 14.93 7.53
CA LEU A 41 8.07 14.59 6.84
C LEU A 41 7.74 13.83 5.56
N LEU A 42 8.22 14.29 4.41
CA LEU A 42 8.09 13.62 3.12
C LEU A 42 9.44 13.04 2.68
N ALA A 43 9.41 11.88 2.06
CA ALA A 43 10.57 11.33 1.37
C ALA A 43 10.67 11.97 -0.04
N ASP A 44 10.88 13.29 -0.09
CA ASP A 44 11.12 14.03 -1.31
C ASP A 44 12.61 14.13 -1.65
N GLU A 45 12.94 14.67 -2.82
CA GLU A 45 14.31 14.76 -3.32
C GLU A 45 15.23 15.54 -2.37
N THR A 46 14.72 16.60 -1.72
CA THR A 46 15.48 17.43 -0.78
C THR A 46 15.81 16.66 0.50
N THR A 47 14.82 15.99 1.06
CA THR A 47 14.97 15.22 2.30
C THR A 47 15.83 13.97 2.07
N VAL A 48 15.71 13.32 0.91
CA VAL A 48 16.61 12.21 0.51
C VAL A 48 18.04 12.72 0.42
N ALA A 49 18.30 13.85 -0.23
CA ALA A 49 19.64 14.42 -0.35
C ALA A 49 20.24 14.74 1.03
N ALA A 50 19.44 15.27 1.97
CA ALA A 50 19.86 15.53 3.35
C ALA A 50 20.22 14.23 4.10
N ALA A 51 19.41 13.17 3.95
CA ALA A 51 19.69 11.88 4.56
C ALA A 51 20.97 11.21 3.99
N VAL A 52 21.19 11.33 2.68
CA VAL A 52 22.41 10.85 2.00
C VAL A 52 23.64 11.60 2.48
N ALA A 53 23.57 12.94 2.55
CA ALA A 53 24.67 13.77 3.04
C ALA A 53 25.04 13.44 4.49
N ALA A 54 24.03 13.20 5.35
CA ALA A 54 24.24 12.78 6.72
C ALA A 54 24.95 11.41 6.84
N GLY A 55 24.69 10.53 5.88
CA GLY A 55 25.28 9.17 5.84
C GLY A 55 26.67 9.08 5.21
N ALA A 56 27.17 10.12 4.51
CA ALA A 56 28.35 10.03 3.66
C ALA A 56 29.63 9.55 4.37
N ASP A 57 29.84 10.00 5.62
CA ASP A 57 31.02 9.65 6.44
C ASP A 57 30.65 8.75 7.64
N ALA A 58 29.44 8.18 7.66
CA ALA A 58 28.96 7.37 8.76
C ALA A 58 29.48 5.92 8.65
N GLY A 59 29.85 5.30 9.76
CA GLY A 59 30.11 3.87 9.82
C GLY A 59 28.81 3.02 9.84
N CYS A 60 27.70 3.61 10.30
CA CYS A 60 26.37 3.00 10.37
C CYS A 60 25.29 4.08 10.38
N LEU A 61 24.18 3.82 9.73
CA LEU A 61 22.95 4.60 9.83
C LEU A 61 21.97 3.92 10.78
N VAL A 62 21.35 4.68 11.70
CA VAL A 62 20.26 4.22 12.55
C VAL A 62 19.05 5.10 12.25
N SER A 63 18.02 4.53 11.63
CA SER A 63 16.78 5.27 11.34
C SER A 63 15.75 4.98 12.42
N ILE A 64 15.29 6.02 13.12
CA ILE A 64 14.30 5.93 14.21
C ILE A 64 13.01 6.60 13.78
N GLY A 65 12.00 5.80 13.41
CA GLY A 65 10.72 6.31 12.95
C GLY A 65 9.84 5.30 12.27
N SER A 66 8.79 5.77 11.61
CA SER A 66 7.88 4.93 10.85
C SER A 66 8.31 4.79 9.37
N GLY A 67 7.37 4.57 8.45
CA GLY A 67 7.65 4.27 7.04
C GLY A 67 8.54 5.30 6.36
N THR A 68 8.23 6.58 6.45
CA THR A 68 8.98 7.66 5.76
C THR A 68 10.47 7.68 6.18
N LEU A 69 10.73 7.63 7.49
CA LEU A 69 12.12 7.61 7.99
C LEU A 69 12.84 6.31 7.61
N THR A 70 12.12 5.19 7.57
CA THR A 70 12.66 3.93 7.06
C THR A 70 13.06 4.05 5.61
N ASP A 71 12.21 4.63 4.76
CA ASP A 71 12.50 4.81 3.34
C ASP A 71 13.66 5.77 3.10
N LEU A 72 13.74 6.88 3.84
CA LEU A 72 14.89 7.80 3.80
C LEU A 72 16.19 7.11 4.22
N GLY A 73 16.17 6.33 5.31
CA GLY A 73 17.32 5.54 5.76
C GLY A 73 17.77 4.50 4.72
N LYS A 74 16.81 3.80 4.09
CA LYS A 74 17.07 2.81 3.03
C LYS A 74 17.69 3.46 1.79
N LEU A 75 17.19 4.64 1.38
CA LEU A 75 17.73 5.39 0.24
C LEU A 75 19.13 5.93 0.54
N ALA A 76 19.36 6.48 1.74
CA ALA A 76 20.67 6.93 2.17
C ALA A 76 21.67 5.77 2.21
N SER A 77 21.32 4.65 2.82
CA SER A 77 22.12 3.42 2.85
C SER A 77 22.45 2.91 1.44
N HIS A 78 21.48 2.92 0.53
CA HIS A 78 21.67 2.48 -0.85
C HIS A 78 22.71 3.34 -1.61
N GLN A 79 22.64 4.67 -1.43
CA GLN A 79 23.51 5.60 -2.14
C GLN A 79 24.92 5.71 -1.54
N THR A 80 25.05 5.53 -0.21
CA THR A 80 26.32 5.65 0.49
C THR A 80 27.04 4.31 0.67
N GLY A 81 26.31 3.19 0.54
CA GLY A 81 26.84 1.85 0.86
C GLY A 81 26.97 1.56 2.37
N VAL A 82 26.51 2.48 3.22
CA VAL A 82 26.61 2.37 4.69
C VAL A 82 25.50 1.45 5.23
N PRO A 83 25.80 0.49 6.14
CA PRO A 83 24.78 -0.39 6.70
C PRO A 83 23.71 0.38 7.48
N LEU A 84 22.45 -0.09 7.38
CA LEU A 84 21.29 0.52 8.01
C LEU A 84 20.73 -0.36 9.12
N VAL A 85 20.54 0.23 10.29
CA VAL A 85 19.70 -0.27 11.37
C VAL A 85 18.40 0.52 11.38
N VAL A 86 17.25 -0.14 11.40
CA VAL A 86 15.93 0.52 11.53
C VAL A 86 15.34 0.21 12.90
N VAL A 87 14.90 1.25 13.59
CA VAL A 87 14.12 1.20 14.83
C VAL A 87 12.70 1.67 14.53
N PRO A 88 11.80 0.77 14.16
CA PRO A 88 10.43 1.12 13.81
C PRO A 88 9.68 1.64 15.03
N THR A 89 9.04 2.81 14.90
CA THR A 89 8.28 3.41 16.00
C THR A 89 6.78 3.16 15.94
N ALA A 90 6.29 2.53 14.87
CA ALA A 90 4.88 2.16 14.72
C ALA A 90 4.71 0.90 13.86
N ALA A 91 3.65 0.14 14.09
CA ALA A 91 3.23 -0.96 13.22
C ALA A 91 2.22 -0.43 12.18
N SER A 92 2.67 0.38 11.21
CA SER A 92 1.79 1.17 10.33
C SER A 92 1.88 0.83 8.85
N VAL A 93 2.98 0.23 8.39
CA VAL A 93 3.23 -0.10 6.98
C VAL A 93 4.04 -1.39 6.86
N ASN A 94 4.13 -1.92 5.64
CA ASN A 94 4.86 -3.16 5.35
C ASN A 94 6.27 -2.93 4.75
N GLY A 95 6.72 -1.66 4.66
CA GLY A 95 7.97 -1.27 4.00
C GLY A 95 9.28 -1.49 4.80
N TYR A 96 9.21 -1.96 6.06
CA TYR A 96 10.38 -2.00 6.96
C TYR A 96 11.46 -3.00 6.56
N SER A 97 11.12 -4.09 5.90
CA SER A 97 11.96 -5.28 5.75
C SER A 97 12.30 -5.67 4.31
N ASN A 98 12.17 -4.75 3.36
CA ASN A 98 12.47 -4.99 1.95
C ASN A 98 13.48 -3.98 1.40
N HIS A 99 13.92 -4.21 0.16
CA HIS A 99 14.85 -3.35 -0.58
C HIS A 99 14.14 -2.36 -1.52
N LEU A 100 12.90 -1.98 -1.22
CA LEU A 100 12.11 -1.00 -1.96
C LEU A 100 11.81 0.18 -1.04
N ALA A 101 11.87 1.39 -1.56
CA ALA A 101 11.49 2.61 -0.84
C ALA A 101 10.49 3.42 -1.67
N VAL A 102 9.62 4.14 -1.00
CA VAL A 102 8.68 5.07 -1.62
C VAL A 102 9.26 6.47 -1.53
N VAL A 103 9.36 7.16 -2.67
CA VAL A 103 9.90 8.52 -2.77
C VAL A 103 8.98 9.38 -3.62
N LEU A 104 8.89 10.67 -3.27
CA LEU A 104 8.19 11.67 -4.04
C LEU A 104 9.19 12.35 -5.00
N ARG A 105 9.06 12.10 -6.31
CA ARG A 105 9.87 12.74 -7.37
C ARG A 105 8.99 13.57 -8.27
N ALA A 106 9.33 14.85 -8.41
CA ALA A 106 8.54 15.81 -9.20
C ALA A 106 7.02 15.75 -8.88
N GLY A 107 6.66 15.59 -7.61
CA GLY A 107 5.26 15.47 -7.16
C GLY A 107 4.63 14.08 -7.35
N VAL A 108 5.34 13.12 -7.93
CA VAL A 108 4.85 11.76 -8.19
C VAL A 108 5.42 10.76 -7.20
N LYS A 109 4.54 9.95 -6.60
CA LYS A 109 4.92 8.89 -5.66
C LYS A 109 5.48 7.68 -6.44
N ARG A 110 6.75 7.34 -6.19
CA ARG A 110 7.50 6.28 -6.87
C ARG A 110 7.97 5.23 -5.88
N THR A 111 7.86 3.97 -6.26
CA THR A 111 8.58 2.88 -5.61
C THR A 111 9.90 2.66 -6.35
N VAL A 112 11.02 2.77 -5.64
CA VAL A 112 12.36 2.66 -6.22
C VAL A 112 13.18 1.61 -5.47
N PRO A 113 14.20 1.01 -6.11
CA PRO A 113 15.18 0.18 -5.43
C PRO A 113 15.92 0.95 -4.33
N ALA A 114 16.15 0.30 -3.20
CA ALA A 114 16.84 0.84 -2.04
C ALA A 114 17.61 -0.26 -1.31
N ALA A 115 18.31 0.07 -0.20
CA ALA A 115 18.95 -0.95 0.61
C ALA A 115 17.93 -1.71 1.47
N CYS A 116 18.13 -3.01 1.64
CA CYS A 116 17.46 -3.75 2.71
C CYS A 116 18.15 -3.42 4.05
N PRO A 117 17.41 -3.10 5.11
CA PRO A 117 18.03 -2.92 6.42
C PRO A 117 18.80 -4.17 6.86
N ALA A 118 20.00 -3.96 7.41
CA ALA A 118 20.80 -5.03 7.97
C ALA A 118 20.19 -5.58 9.27
N VAL A 119 19.53 -4.69 10.05
CA VAL A 119 18.90 -5.02 11.33
C VAL A 119 17.61 -4.24 11.50
N LEU A 120 16.56 -4.90 12.03
CA LEU A 120 15.37 -4.28 12.58
C LEU A 120 15.38 -4.46 14.10
N VAL A 121 15.40 -3.36 14.85
CA VAL A 121 15.31 -3.37 16.32
C VAL A 121 13.90 -3.00 16.72
N VAL A 122 13.12 -3.96 17.22
CA VAL A 122 11.69 -3.80 17.51
C VAL A 122 11.46 -3.88 19.01
N ASP A 123 11.11 -2.78 19.65
CA ASP A 123 10.63 -2.76 21.04
C ASP A 123 9.10 -2.60 21.06
N HIS A 124 8.43 -3.54 21.70
CA HIS A 124 6.97 -3.54 21.81
C HIS A 124 6.41 -2.34 22.56
N ARG A 125 7.20 -1.76 23.50
CA ARG A 125 6.81 -0.55 24.23
C ARG A 125 6.86 0.69 23.33
N VAL A 126 7.81 0.73 22.39
CA VAL A 126 7.86 1.79 21.36
C VAL A 126 6.63 1.70 20.45
N LEU A 127 6.29 0.50 19.97
CA LEU A 127 5.09 0.31 19.16
C LEU A 127 3.81 0.69 19.91
N ALA A 128 3.72 0.40 21.22
CA ALA A 128 2.59 0.75 22.06
C ALA A 128 2.54 2.25 22.42
N GLY A 129 3.68 2.94 22.36
CA GLY A 129 3.77 4.40 22.53
C GLY A 129 3.24 5.19 21.33
N ALA A 130 3.19 4.58 20.15
CA ALA A 130 2.69 5.24 18.94
C ALA A 130 1.21 5.63 19.03
N PRO A 131 0.76 6.68 18.30
CA PRO A 131 -0.66 6.97 18.14
C PRO A 131 -1.44 5.74 17.66
N VAL A 132 -2.63 5.51 18.22
CA VAL A 132 -3.47 4.34 17.87
C VAL A 132 -3.80 4.28 16.37
N THR A 133 -3.90 5.43 15.70
CA THR A 133 -4.15 5.56 14.26
C THR A 133 -3.08 4.86 13.43
N MET A 134 -1.83 4.79 13.91
CA MET A 134 -0.73 4.11 13.22
C MET A 134 -0.93 2.58 13.22
N GLY A 135 -1.33 1.99 14.36
CA GLY A 135 -1.67 0.57 14.42
C GLY A 135 -2.92 0.22 13.59
N ARG A 136 -3.91 1.12 13.58
CA ARG A 136 -5.10 1.00 12.72
C ARG A 136 -4.73 1.04 11.22
N ALA A 137 -3.78 1.89 10.83
CA ALA A 137 -3.25 1.92 9.47
C ALA A 137 -2.54 0.60 9.11
N GLY A 138 -1.74 0.04 10.02
CA GLY A 138 -1.12 -1.26 9.81
C GLY A 138 -2.13 -2.41 9.67
N LEU A 139 -3.26 -2.35 10.38
CA LEU A 139 -4.36 -3.29 10.14
C LEU A 139 -4.93 -3.12 8.74
N GLY A 140 -5.12 -1.87 8.27
CA GLY A 140 -5.58 -1.59 6.91
C GLY A 140 -4.66 -2.18 5.84
N GLU A 141 -3.33 -2.07 6.00
CA GLU A 141 -2.34 -2.74 5.15
C GLU A 141 -2.54 -4.28 5.14
N THR A 142 -2.80 -4.86 6.31
CA THR A 142 -2.98 -6.31 6.45
C THR A 142 -4.29 -6.78 5.81
N VAL A 143 -5.36 -5.97 5.90
CA VAL A 143 -6.63 -6.17 5.20
C VAL A 143 -6.42 -6.05 3.68
N GLY A 144 -5.69 -5.03 3.21
CA GLY A 144 -5.34 -4.84 1.80
C GLY A 144 -4.61 -6.03 1.19
N ALA A 145 -3.72 -6.67 1.95
CA ALA A 145 -2.98 -7.85 1.52
C ALA A 145 -3.87 -9.03 1.06
N ILE A 146 -5.14 -9.09 1.51
CA ILE A 146 -6.10 -10.12 1.10
C ILE A 146 -6.45 -9.94 -0.37
N VAL A 147 -6.81 -8.72 -0.78
CA VAL A 147 -7.25 -8.39 -2.13
C VAL A 147 -6.06 -8.29 -3.09
N ALA A 148 -4.95 -7.71 -2.64
CA ALA A 148 -3.71 -7.64 -3.43
C ALA A 148 -3.26 -9.02 -3.91
N ALA A 149 -3.36 -10.04 -3.06
CA ALA A 149 -3.04 -11.42 -3.43
C ALA A 149 -3.97 -11.96 -4.52
N ALA A 150 -5.25 -11.56 -4.52
CA ALA A 150 -6.21 -11.95 -5.55
C ALA A 150 -5.87 -11.34 -6.93
N ASP A 151 -5.58 -10.03 -6.97
CA ASP A 151 -5.13 -9.37 -8.20
C ASP A 151 -3.81 -9.97 -8.73
N TRP A 152 -2.87 -10.30 -7.83
CA TRP A 152 -1.62 -10.93 -8.22
C TRP A 152 -1.83 -12.34 -8.81
N GLN A 153 -2.72 -13.15 -8.21
CA GLN A 153 -3.11 -14.44 -8.74
C GLN A 153 -3.81 -14.31 -10.09
N LEU A 154 -4.73 -13.34 -10.23
CA LEU A 154 -5.39 -13.02 -11.49
C LEU A 154 -4.38 -12.66 -12.58
N ALA A 155 -3.45 -11.74 -12.29
CA ALA A 155 -2.41 -11.34 -13.23
C ALA A 155 -1.59 -12.54 -13.74
N THR A 156 -1.32 -13.52 -12.88
CA THR A 156 -0.64 -14.76 -13.28
C THR A 156 -1.54 -15.65 -14.11
N THR A 157 -2.80 -15.79 -13.74
CA THR A 157 -3.78 -16.62 -14.45
C THR A 157 -4.01 -16.13 -15.89
N VAL A 158 -4.04 -14.80 -16.08
CA VAL A 158 -4.16 -14.21 -17.43
C VAL A 158 -2.80 -14.01 -18.14
N GLY A 159 -1.69 -14.39 -17.50
CA GLY A 159 -0.36 -14.38 -18.07
C GLY A 159 0.41 -13.07 -18.06
N THR A 160 -0.12 -12.01 -17.44
CA THR A 160 0.54 -10.68 -17.39
C THR A 160 1.66 -10.60 -16.36
N ASP A 161 1.65 -11.44 -15.31
CA ASP A 161 2.71 -11.55 -14.31
C ASP A 161 2.87 -12.99 -13.85
N LEU A 162 4.01 -13.62 -14.16
CA LEU A 162 4.28 -15.03 -13.83
C LEU A 162 4.97 -15.23 -12.47
N SER A 163 4.99 -14.21 -11.61
CA SER A 163 5.73 -14.24 -10.34
C SER A 163 4.91 -14.72 -9.14
N TYR A 164 3.63 -15.05 -9.30
CA TYR A 164 2.77 -15.51 -8.20
C TYR A 164 3.30 -16.78 -7.55
N ASP A 165 3.32 -16.78 -6.23
CA ASP A 165 3.73 -17.91 -5.40
C ASP A 165 2.79 -18.03 -4.20
N ALA A 166 2.02 -19.11 -4.18
CA ALA A 166 1.04 -19.38 -3.13
C ALA A 166 1.69 -19.58 -1.74
N ASP A 167 2.95 -20.07 -1.68
CA ASP A 167 3.67 -20.21 -0.40
C ASP A 167 4.06 -18.85 0.16
N ILE A 168 4.46 -17.94 -0.70
CA ILE A 168 4.70 -16.54 -0.33
C ILE A 168 3.42 -15.93 0.22
N VAL A 169 2.29 -16.07 -0.48
CA VAL A 169 0.99 -15.54 0.00
C VAL A 169 0.64 -16.11 1.38
N ARG A 170 0.79 -17.42 1.59
CA ARG A 170 0.53 -18.07 2.89
C ARG A 170 1.41 -17.53 4.03
N SER A 171 2.59 -16.99 3.74
CA SER A 171 3.50 -16.47 4.76
C SER A 171 3.00 -15.20 5.46
N TYR A 172 2.21 -14.36 4.77
CA TYR A 172 1.77 -13.06 5.29
C TYR A 172 0.24 -12.88 5.32
N ARG A 173 -0.50 -13.49 4.39
CA ARG A 173 -1.96 -13.34 4.30
C ARG A 173 -2.65 -14.08 5.45
N ARG A 174 -3.62 -13.41 6.07
CA ARG A 174 -4.52 -14.00 7.08
C ARG A 174 -5.96 -13.86 6.62
N PRO A 175 -6.85 -14.83 6.92
CA PRO A 175 -8.28 -14.67 6.74
C PRO A 175 -8.79 -13.43 7.48
N ALA A 176 -9.74 -12.69 6.90
CA ALA A 176 -10.29 -11.49 7.52
C ALA A 176 -10.92 -11.77 8.90
N ALA A 177 -11.51 -12.96 9.08
CA ALA A 177 -12.05 -13.39 10.36
C ALA A 177 -11.00 -13.42 11.50
N GLU A 178 -9.76 -13.86 11.22
CA GLU A 178 -8.67 -13.82 12.21
C GLU A 178 -8.29 -12.38 12.57
N LEU A 179 -8.35 -11.44 11.59
CA LEU A 179 -8.03 -10.03 11.82
C LEU A 179 -9.02 -9.34 12.76
N ILE A 180 -10.27 -9.85 12.86
CA ILE A 180 -11.26 -9.36 13.83
C ILE A 180 -10.79 -9.58 15.28
N GLU A 181 -10.07 -10.64 15.55
CA GLU A 181 -9.51 -10.91 16.89
C GLU A 181 -8.36 -9.93 17.21
N PHE A 182 -7.54 -9.58 16.22
CA PHE A 182 -6.47 -8.60 16.37
C PHE A 182 -7.01 -7.19 16.63
N ALA A 183 -8.14 -6.83 16.05
CA ALA A 183 -8.70 -5.49 16.05
C ALA A 183 -8.85 -4.90 17.45
N VAL A 184 -9.40 -5.66 18.41
CA VAL A 184 -9.59 -5.19 19.79
C VAL A 184 -8.26 -4.88 20.49
N GLY A 185 -7.23 -5.69 20.22
CA GLY A 185 -5.91 -5.48 20.79
C GLY A 185 -5.20 -4.24 20.21
N ILE A 186 -5.43 -3.95 18.93
CA ILE A 186 -4.91 -2.76 18.24
C ILE A 186 -5.55 -1.50 18.84
N ASP A 187 -6.87 -1.46 18.95
CA ASP A 187 -7.61 -0.32 19.53
C ASP A 187 -7.13 -0.01 20.96
N ARG A 188 -6.86 -1.05 21.75
CA ARG A 188 -6.36 -0.92 23.12
C ARG A 188 -4.84 -0.75 23.21
N ARG A 189 -4.13 -0.66 22.09
CA ARG A 189 -2.67 -0.57 21.98
C ARG A 189 -1.93 -1.66 22.78
N ARG A 190 -2.45 -2.90 22.75
CA ARG A 190 -1.82 -4.01 23.46
C ARG A 190 -0.47 -4.35 22.85
N PRO A 191 0.65 -4.32 23.60
CA PRO A 191 1.99 -4.52 23.04
C PRO A 191 2.13 -5.85 22.30
N GLU A 192 1.51 -6.92 22.79
CA GLU A 192 1.58 -8.25 22.16
C GLU A 192 0.87 -8.27 20.81
N THR A 193 -0.28 -7.58 20.73
CA THR A 193 -1.05 -7.48 19.47
C THR A 193 -0.30 -6.63 18.44
N LEU A 194 0.25 -5.50 18.86
CA LEU A 194 1.05 -4.63 17.98
C LEU A 194 2.32 -5.33 17.49
N ALA A 195 2.96 -6.12 18.36
CA ALA A 195 4.09 -6.96 17.98
C ALA A 195 3.70 -8.07 16.98
N ALA A 196 2.52 -8.67 17.14
CA ALA A 196 2.00 -9.65 16.19
C ALA A 196 1.66 -9.00 14.84
N LEU A 197 1.02 -7.82 14.85
CA LEU A 197 0.77 -7.02 13.65
C LEU A 197 2.09 -6.66 12.95
N PHE A 198 3.09 -6.20 13.71
CA PHE A 198 4.40 -5.85 13.14
C PHE A 198 5.07 -7.06 12.49
N ARG A 199 4.95 -8.26 13.06
CA ARG A 199 5.46 -9.50 12.43
C ARG A 199 4.75 -9.80 11.12
N LEU A 200 3.43 -9.60 11.00
CA LEU A 200 2.70 -9.77 9.74
C LEU A 200 3.18 -8.76 8.69
N LEU A 201 3.30 -7.48 9.06
CA LEU A 201 3.82 -6.44 8.18
C LEU A 201 5.27 -6.72 7.74
N THR A 202 6.11 -7.26 8.64
CA THR A 202 7.47 -7.67 8.30
C THR A 202 7.50 -8.85 7.33
N ALA A 203 6.68 -9.87 7.56
CA ALA A 203 6.55 -11.02 6.64
C ALA A 203 6.08 -10.56 5.25
N ALA A 204 5.16 -9.62 5.21
CA ALA A 204 4.67 -8.97 4.00
C ALA A 204 5.78 -8.21 3.26
N GLY A 205 6.59 -7.43 3.98
CA GLY A 205 7.77 -6.76 3.41
C GLY A 205 8.80 -7.73 2.84
N LEU A 206 9.10 -8.81 3.56
CA LEU A 206 10.02 -9.86 3.09
C LEU A 206 9.48 -10.57 1.84
N ALA A 207 8.15 -10.76 1.74
CA ALA A 207 7.51 -11.32 0.55
C ALA A 207 7.76 -10.44 -0.69
N MET A 208 7.56 -9.12 -0.58
CA MET A 208 7.91 -8.17 -1.65
C MET A 208 9.40 -8.23 -2.00
N GLY A 209 10.26 -8.29 -1.00
CA GLY A 209 11.71 -8.41 -1.18
C GLY A 209 12.09 -9.68 -1.94
N LYS A 210 11.49 -10.82 -1.62
CA LYS A 210 11.75 -12.11 -2.30
C LYS A 210 11.29 -12.10 -3.75
N VAL A 211 10.14 -11.48 -4.04
CA VAL A 211 9.60 -11.37 -5.41
C VAL A 211 10.30 -10.28 -6.23
N GLY A 212 10.89 -9.28 -5.56
CA GLY A 212 11.48 -8.10 -6.20
C GLY A 212 10.45 -7.10 -6.75
N LYS A 213 9.18 -7.24 -6.35
CA LYS A 213 8.04 -6.43 -6.81
C LYS A 213 7.08 -6.17 -5.66
N THR A 214 6.24 -5.14 -5.79
CA THR A 214 5.15 -4.85 -4.84
C THR A 214 3.87 -5.66 -5.10
N ALA A 215 3.83 -6.47 -6.17
CA ALA A 215 2.65 -7.26 -6.57
C ALA A 215 2.03 -8.09 -5.44
N PRO A 216 2.79 -8.72 -4.53
CA PRO A 216 2.22 -9.49 -3.43
C PRO A 216 1.26 -8.71 -2.52
N LEU A 217 1.49 -7.40 -2.38
CA LEU A 217 0.80 -6.55 -1.38
C LEU A 217 0.20 -5.28 -1.93
N SER A 218 0.14 -5.12 -3.23
CA SER A 218 -0.35 -3.88 -3.82
C SER A 218 -1.17 -4.20 -5.05
N GLY A 219 -2.46 -4.38 -4.87
CA GLY A 219 -3.48 -4.56 -5.90
C GLY A 219 -4.20 -3.25 -6.23
N ILE A 220 -5.47 -3.37 -6.60
CA ILE A 220 -6.32 -2.23 -6.93
C ILE A 220 -6.55 -1.29 -5.73
N GLU A 221 -6.62 -1.83 -4.51
CA GLU A 221 -6.79 -1.05 -3.27
C GLU A 221 -5.65 -0.06 -3.05
N HIS A 222 -4.42 -0.45 -3.34
CA HIS A 222 -3.26 0.45 -3.28
C HIS A 222 -3.27 1.49 -4.41
N ALA A 223 -3.72 1.11 -5.60
CA ALA A 223 -3.86 2.05 -6.71
C ALA A 223 -4.90 3.13 -6.39
N VAL A 224 -6.01 2.78 -5.72
CA VAL A 224 -6.98 3.77 -5.19
C VAL A 224 -6.29 4.73 -4.22
N SER A 225 -5.57 4.23 -3.21
CA SER A 225 -4.84 5.07 -2.26
C SER A 225 -3.83 5.99 -2.96
N HIS A 226 -3.09 5.50 -3.94
CA HIS A 226 -2.15 6.33 -4.70
C HIS A 226 -2.82 7.45 -5.49
N LEU A 227 -3.99 7.20 -6.11
CA LEU A 227 -4.75 8.26 -6.79
C LEU A 227 -5.26 9.31 -5.80
N LEU A 228 -5.74 8.89 -4.63
CA LEU A 228 -6.15 9.82 -3.57
C LEU A 228 -4.98 10.69 -3.11
N ASP A 229 -3.81 10.10 -2.87
CA ASP A 229 -2.60 10.84 -2.50
C ASP A 229 -2.18 11.85 -3.59
N MET A 230 -2.23 11.46 -4.87
CA MET A 230 -1.85 12.34 -5.99
C MET A 230 -2.78 13.55 -6.12
N VAL A 231 -4.06 13.39 -5.83
CA VAL A 231 -5.04 14.50 -5.88
C VAL A 231 -4.95 15.37 -4.63
N ALA A 232 -4.74 14.78 -3.45
CA ALA A 232 -4.63 15.51 -2.18
C ALA A 232 -3.28 16.22 -2.01
N GLY A 233 -2.22 15.77 -2.69
CA GLY A 233 -0.88 16.34 -2.58
C GLY A 233 -0.29 16.16 -1.18
N ARG A 234 0.10 17.27 -0.52
CA ARG A 234 0.70 17.21 0.83
C ARG A 234 -0.29 16.90 1.95
N ASP A 235 -1.58 17.09 1.73
CA ASP A 235 -2.65 16.91 2.72
C ASP A 235 -3.24 15.48 2.68
N HIS A 236 -2.46 14.50 2.24
CA HIS A 236 -2.92 13.11 2.21
C HIS A 236 -2.93 12.49 3.62
N GLY A 237 -3.88 11.60 3.85
CA GLY A 237 -4.01 10.86 5.11
C GLY A 237 -3.04 9.70 5.26
N LEU A 238 -3.23 8.89 6.30
CA LEU A 238 -2.44 7.67 6.52
C LEU A 238 -2.72 6.64 5.42
N HIS A 239 -1.66 6.24 4.72
CA HIS A 239 -1.72 5.30 3.59
C HIS A 239 -2.49 4.01 3.92
N GLY A 240 -2.14 3.34 5.02
CA GLY A 240 -2.82 2.10 5.41
C GLY A 240 -4.30 2.28 5.80
N ALA A 241 -4.72 3.48 6.23
CA ALA A 241 -6.14 3.77 6.45
C ALA A 241 -6.90 3.84 5.11
N GLN A 242 -6.33 4.51 4.10
CA GLN A 242 -6.90 4.56 2.74
C GLN A 242 -6.94 3.16 2.12
N VAL A 243 -5.84 2.39 2.23
CA VAL A 243 -5.74 1.01 1.74
C VAL A 243 -6.81 0.12 2.38
N GLY A 244 -7.03 0.23 3.70
CA GLY A 244 -8.04 -0.56 4.41
C GLY A 244 -9.46 -0.29 3.88
N VAL A 245 -9.85 0.98 3.72
CA VAL A 245 -11.16 1.36 3.14
C VAL A 245 -11.27 0.87 1.69
N ALA A 246 -10.25 1.11 0.88
CA ALA A 246 -10.23 0.69 -0.52
C ALA A 246 -10.26 -0.83 -0.68
N ALA A 247 -9.70 -1.60 0.27
CA ALA A 247 -9.72 -3.05 0.24
C ALA A 247 -11.12 -3.63 0.42
N VAL A 248 -11.96 -3.03 1.27
CA VAL A 248 -13.38 -3.42 1.41
C VAL A 248 -14.11 -3.22 0.08
N VAL A 249 -13.92 -2.07 -0.57
CA VAL A 249 -14.50 -1.78 -1.89
C VAL A 249 -13.95 -2.73 -2.95
N ALA A 250 -12.65 -3.00 -2.94
CA ALA A 250 -12.02 -3.91 -3.88
C ALA A 250 -12.53 -5.36 -3.75
N ALA A 251 -12.79 -5.83 -2.54
CA ALA A 251 -13.43 -7.14 -2.33
C ALA A 251 -14.86 -7.16 -2.89
N CYS A 252 -15.62 -6.07 -2.76
CA CYS A 252 -16.94 -5.93 -3.41
C CYS A 252 -16.82 -5.87 -4.94
N LEU A 253 -15.78 -5.20 -5.49
CA LEU A 253 -15.50 -5.20 -6.93
C LEU A 253 -15.31 -6.63 -7.45
N TRP A 254 -14.55 -7.45 -6.72
CA TRP A 254 -14.34 -8.85 -7.05
C TRP A 254 -15.67 -9.63 -7.10
N GLU A 255 -16.51 -9.49 -6.08
CA GLU A 255 -17.81 -10.19 -6.05
C GLU A 255 -18.71 -9.77 -7.21
N VAL A 256 -18.88 -8.45 -7.43
CA VAL A 256 -19.75 -7.93 -8.50
C VAL A 256 -19.22 -8.28 -9.89
N ALA A 257 -17.89 -8.13 -10.08
CA ALA A 257 -17.26 -8.42 -11.37
C ALA A 257 -17.39 -9.89 -11.77
N LEU A 258 -17.27 -10.82 -10.81
CA LEU A 258 -17.37 -12.26 -11.10
C LEU A 258 -18.81 -12.67 -11.42
N ASP A 259 -19.82 -12.09 -10.76
CA ASP A 259 -21.23 -12.38 -11.03
C ASP A 259 -21.62 -12.03 -12.48
N GLY A 260 -21.05 -10.95 -13.04
CA GLY A 260 -21.29 -10.47 -14.39
C GLY A 260 -20.22 -10.86 -15.44
N LEU A 261 -19.20 -11.65 -15.05
CA LEU A 261 -18.06 -11.88 -15.92
C LEU A 261 -18.41 -12.62 -17.21
N ASN A 262 -18.19 -11.95 -18.34
CA ASN A 262 -18.21 -12.62 -19.64
C ASN A 262 -16.96 -13.53 -19.78
N VAL A 263 -17.19 -14.79 -20.12
CA VAL A 263 -16.13 -15.79 -20.32
C VAL A 263 -15.57 -15.79 -21.74
N GLU A 264 -15.88 -14.77 -22.52
CA GLU A 264 -15.30 -14.55 -23.83
C GLU A 264 -14.39 -13.33 -23.82
N SER A 265 -13.26 -13.45 -24.49
CA SER A 265 -12.32 -12.33 -24.61
C SER A 265 -12.94 -11.22 -25.44
N GLY A 266 -13.05 -10.03 -24.87
CA GLY A 266 -13.56 -8.86 -25.57
C GLY A 266 -12.54 -8.26 -26.55
N LEU A 267 -13.03 -7.38 -27.41
CA LEU A 267 -12.15 -6.58 -28.27
C LEU A 267 -11.60 -5.41 -27.45
N VAL A 268 -10.28 -5.38 -27.32
CA VAL A 268 -9.57 -4.27 -26.66
C VAL A 268 -9.30 -3.16 -27.68
N PRO A 269 -9.70 -1.92 -27.42
CA PRO A 269 -9.48 -0.81 -28.35
C PRO A 269 -7.99 -0.61 -28.69
N GLU A 270 -7.77 0.10 -29.82
CA GLU A 270 -6.43 0.49 -30.26
C GLU A 270 -5.76 1.44 -29.25
N ASP A 271 -4.43 1.46 -29.23
CA ASP A 271 -3.65 2.22 -28.23
C ASP A 271 -3.97 3.72 -28.21
N HIS A 272 -4.24 4.34 -29.37
CA HIS A 272 -4.58 5.76 -29.40
C HIS A 272 -5.93 6.06 -28.73
N ILE A 273 -6.93 5.18 -28.86
CA ILE A 273 -8.23 5.29 -28.20
C ILE A 273 -8.07 5.12 -26.69
N LEU A 274 -7.31 4.11 -26.28
CA LEU A 274 -7.04 3.87 -24.85
C LEU A 274 -6.25 5.02 -24.21
N ALA A 275 -5.30 5.63 -24.93
CA ALA A 275 -4.55 6.80 -24.46
C ALA A 275 -5.47 8.01 -24.27
N GLU A 276 -6.42 8.25 -25.17
CA GLU A 276 -7.43 9.31 -25.03
C GLU A 276 -8.36 9.06 -23.83
N ILE A 277 -8.84 7.82 -23.66
CA ILE A 277 -9.68 7.43 -22.51
C ILE A 277 -8.91 7.67 -21.21
N LEU A 278 -7.68 7.16 -21.10
CA LEU A 278 -6.84 7.32 -19.91
C LEU A 278 -6.56 8.80 -19.61
N SER A 279 -6.22 9.59 -20.63
CA SER A 279 -5.98 11.02 -20.46
C SER A 279 -7.21 11.78 -19.97
N GLY A 280 -8.39 11.48 -20.49
CA GLY A 280 -9.65 12.03 -20.01
C GLY A 280 -9.97 11.61 -18.57
N ALA A 281 -9.83 10.32 -18.26
CA ALA A 281 -10.10 9.73 -16.95
C ALA A 281 -9.17 10.27 -15.85
N LEU A 282 -7.90 10.47 -16.16
CA LEU A 282 -6.88 11.00 -15.23
C LEU A 282 -6.64 12.50 -15.36
N SER A 283 -7.56 13.25 -15.97
CA SER A 283 -7.42 14.71 -16.21
C SER A 283 -7.31 15.56 -14.93
N ARG A 284 -7.51 14.98 -13.75
CA ARG A 284 -7.25 15.62 -12.44
C ARG A 284 -5.76 15.63 -12.07
N LEU A 285 -4.92 14.89 -12.78
CA LEU A 285 -3.49 14.75 -12.53
C LEU A 285 -2.69 15.59 -13.53
N ASP A 286 -1.45 15.91 -13.19
CA ASP A 286 -0.53 16.59 -14.08
C ASP A 286 -0.27 15.77 -15.35
N ALA A 287 -0.13 16.46 -16.50
CA ALA A 287 0.05 15.81 -17.80
C ALA A 287 1.25 14.85 -17.85
N ALA A 288 2.37 15.20 -17.18
CA ALA A 288 3.54 14.32 -17.08
C ALA A 288 3.23 13.03 -16.32
N VAL A 289 2.40 13.10 -15.28
CA VAL A 289 1.93 11.93 -14.53
C VAL A 289 1.04 11.04 -15.39
N VAL A 290 0.13 11.66 -16.16
CA VAL A 290 -0.76 10.96 -17.09
C VAL A 290 0.03 10.21 -18.17
N GLU A 291 1.09 10.83 -18.73
CA GLU A 291 1.96 10.20 -19.71
C GLU A 291 2.69 8.97 -19.14
N GLU A 292 3.16 9.05 -17.89
CA GLU A 292 3.76 7.91 -17.20
C GLU A 292 2.74 6.80 -16.92
N CYS A 293 1.53 7.14 -16.49
CA CYS A 293 0.45 6.16 -16.31
C CYS A 293 0.17 5.44 -17.63
N TRP A 294 0.15 6.15 -18.75
CA TRP A 294 0.02 5.54 -20.07
C TRP A 294 1.18 4.59 -20.40
N SER A 295 2.41 5.02 -20.14
CA SER A 295 3.59 4.19 -20.38
C SER A 295 3.53 2.86 -19.61
N ASP A 296 3.04 2.89 -18.37
CA ASP A 296 2.86 1.71 -17.52
C ASP A 296 1.63 0.88 -17.96
N TYR A 297 0.49 1.54 -18.22
CA TYR A 297 -0.78 0.88 -18.51
C TYR A 297 -0.76 0.10 -19.83
N ARG A 298 -0.19 0.67 -20.89
CA ARG A 298 -0.25 0.14 -22.27
C ARG A 298 0.23 -1.29 -22.45
N VAL A 299 1.01 -1.81 -21.49
CA VAL A 299 1.51 -3.19 -21.56
C VAL A 299 0.38 -4.22 -21.36
N LYS A 300 -0.68 -3.86 -20.62
CA LYS A 300 -1.83 -4.73 -20.35
C LYS A 300 -2.66 -5.01 -21.61
N PRO A 301 -3.19 -3.99 -22.32
CA PRO A 301 -3.91 -4.21 -23.57
C PRO A 301 -3.04 -4.83 -24.66
N ALA A 302 -1.75 -4.48 -24.73
CA ALA A 302 -0.82 -5.11 -25.66
C ALA A 302 -0.67 -6.62 -25.40
N HIS A 303 -0.50 -7.01 -24.13
CA HIS A 303 -0.46 -8.42 -23.74
C HIS A 303 -1.78 -9.12 -24.08
N TRP A 304 -2.92 -8.56 -23.69
CA TRP A 304 -4.24 -9.17 -23.95
C TRP A 304 -4.51 -9.37 -25.42
N ARG A 305 -4.18 -8.41 -26.30
CA ARG A 305 -4.32 -8.57 -27.77
C ARG A 305 -3.42 -9.66 -28.34
N SER A 306 -2.21 -9.83 -27.78
CA SER A 306 -1.24 -10.82 -28.28
C SER A 306 -1.49 -12.25 -27.77
N ALA A 307 -2.01 -12.37 -26.54
CA ALA A 307 -2.24 -13.64 -25.86
C ALA A 307 -3.52 -13.56 -24.98
N PRO A 308 -4.71 -13.43 -25.59
CA PRO A 308 -5.95 -13.35 -24.83
C PRO A 308 -6.18 -14.69 -24.08
N PRO A 309 -6.65 -14.64 -22.81
CA PRO A 309 -7.04 -15.85 -22.11
C PRO A 309 -8.13 -16.59 -22.86
N ASP A 310 -8.06 -17.90 -22.89
CA ASP A 310 -9.10 -18.72 -23.49
C ASP A 310 -10.36 -18.79 -22.61
N ARG A 311 -11.47 -19.22 -23.19
CA ARG A 311 -12.76 -19.35 -22.49
C ARG A 311 -12.68 -20.22 -21.23
N ARG A 312 -11.83 -21.25 -21.24
CA ARG A 312 -11.64 -22.15 -20.09
C ARG A 312 -10.98 -21.41 -18.93
N THR A 313 -9.96 -20.62 -19.21
CA THR A 313 -9.27 -19.77 -18.23
C THR A 313 -10.22 -18.75 -17.62
N LEU A 314 -11.02 -18.05 -18.43
CA LEU A 314 -12.00 -17.07 -17.95
C LEU A 314 -13.13 -17.72 -17.13
N ALA A 315 -13.60 -18.91 -17.55
CA ALA A 315 -14.58 -19.66 -16.78
C ALA A 315 -14.02 -20.11 -15.42
N MET A 316 -12.78 -20.55 -15.37
CA MET A 316 -12.11 -20.90 -14.10
C MET A 316 -11.99 -19.68 -13.18
N VAL A 317 -11.60 -18.50 -13.71
CA VAL A 317 -11.56 -17.26 -12.92
C VAL A 317 -12.96 -16.94 -12.37
N ARG A 318 -14.01 -16.96 -13.19
CA ARG A 318 -15.37 -16.69 -12.75
C ARG A 318 -15.83 -17.66 -11.65
N ASP A 319 -15.54 -18.94 -11.78
CA ASP A 319 -16.11 -19.97 -10.90
C ASP A 319 -15.30 -20.18 -9.63
N GLU A 320 -13.98 -19.88 -9.63
CA GLU A 320 -13.08 -20.19 -8.53
C GLU A 320 -12.49 -18.96 -7.80
N ALA A 321 -12.42 -17.81 -8.49
CA ALA A 321 -11.70 -16.65 -7.95
C ALA A 321 -12.42 -15.92 -6.81
N GLY A 322 -13.70 -16.18 -6.57
CA GLY A 322 -14.44 -15.59 -5.45
C GLY A 322 -13.83 -15.89 -4.08
N ALA A 323 -13.13 -17.02 -3.94
CA ALA A 323 -12.40 -17.35 -2.72
C ALA A 323 -11.08 -16.58 -2.54
N TRP A 324 -10.59 -15.88 -3.57
CA TRP A 324 -9.28 -15.21 -3.52
C TRP A 324 -9.33 -13.88 -2.81
N SER A 325 -10.42 -13.11 -2.97
CA SER A 325 -10.55 -11.72 -2.49
C SER A 325 -10.97 -11.58 -1.02
N GLY A 326 -11.45 -12.65 -0.37
CA GLY A 326 -11.94 -12.62 1.01
C GLY A 326 -13.36 -12.03 1.14
N SER A 327 -13.86 -11.96 2.37
CA SER A 327 -15.22 -11.45 2.67
C SER A 327 -15.19 -9.95 2.94
N PRO A 328 -15.89 -9.11 2.16
CA PRO A 328 -15.97 -7.67 2.41
C PRO A 328 -16.57 -7.34 3.80
N ALA A 329 -17.56 -8.12 4.24
CA ALA A 329 -18.20 -7.92 5.55
C ALA A 329 -17.23 -8.18 6.71
N GLU A 330 -16.42 -9.24 6.64
CA GLU A 330 -15.41 -9.52 7.67
C GLU A 330 -14.29 -8.48 7.66
N MET A 331 -13.84 -8.01 6.49
CA MET A 331 -12.86 -6.96 6.35
C MET A 331 -13.34 -5.64 6.97
N SER A 332 -14.57 -5.23 6.64
CA SER A 332 -15.22 -4.05 7.24
C SER A 332 -15.37 -4.21 8.76
N ALA A 333 -15.79 -5.38 9.24
CA ALA A 333 -15.94 -5.65 10.67
C ALA A 333 -14.60 -5.59 11.42
N ALA A 334 -13.49 -6.08 10.82
CA ALA A 334 -12.17 -5.99 11.41
C ALA A 334 -11.72 -4.53 11.57
N LEU A 335 -11.88 -3.71 10.52
CA LEU A 335 -11.56 -2.28 10.57
C LEU A 335 -12.41 -1.56 11.61
N ALA A 336 -13.73 -1.73 11.58
CA ALA A 336 -14.67 -1.10 12.51
C ALA A 336 -14.34 -1.45 13.97
N LYS A 337 -14.04 -2.72 14.24
CA LYS A 337 -13.73 -3.20 15.59
C LYS A 337 -12.40 -2.64 16.14
N ALA A 338 -11.46 -2.29 15.26
CA ALA A 338 -10.25 -1.57 15.61
C ALA A 338 -10.46 -0.06 15.78
N GLY A 339 -11.64 0.47 15.45
CA GLY A 339 -11.89 1.90 15.34
C GLY A 339 -11.16 2.55 14.16
N ALA A 340 -10.75 1.75 13.16
CA ALA A 340 -10.20 2.24 11.91
C ALA A 340 -11.32 2.75 10.99
N PRO A 341 -11.04 3.68 10.07
CA PRO A 341 -12.00 4.08 9.06
C PRO A 341 -12.45 2.88 8.22
N THR A 342 -13.75 2.78 7.96
CA THR A 342 -14.34 1.83 7.03
C THR A 342 -14.89 2.51 5.77
N ARG A 343 -15.03 3.84 5.82
CA ARG A 343 -15.56 4.68 4.76
C ARG A 343 -14.55 5.75 4.35
N PHE A 344 -14.58 6.16 3.09
CA PHE A 344 -13.76 7.26 2.59
C PHE A 344 -14.04 8.58 3.32
N SER A 345 -15.31 8.83 3.70
CA SER A 345 -15.70 9.98 4.50
C SER A 345 -15.19 9.95 5.95
N GLY A 346 -14.76 8.79 6.44
CA GLY A 346 -14.16 8.61 7.78
C GLY A 346 -12.63 8.70 7.81
N LEU A 347 -11.98 8.91 6.66
CA LEU A 347 -10.53 9.16 6.58
C LEU A 347 -10.19 10.55 7.16
N ASP A 348 -8.92 10.75 7.48
CA ASP A 348 -8.39 12.03 7.93
C ASP A 348 -7.18 12.41 7.05
N PRO A 349 -7.36 13.43 6.18
CA PRO A 349 -8.59 14.18 5.91
C PRO A 349 -9.68 13.32 5.22
N PRO A 350 -10.97 13.68 5.36
CA PRO A 350 -12.07 12.97 4.74
C PRO A 350 -12.06 13.14 3.22
N VAL A 351 -12.41 12.06 2.52
CA VAL A 351 -12.52 12.05 1.05
C VAL A 351 -13.99 12.11 0.66
N ASP A 352 -14.34 13.04 -0.21
CA ASP A 352 -15.70 13.20 -0.69
C ASP A 352 -16.10 12.05 -1.65
N PRO A 353 -17.42 11.75 -1.78
CA PRO A 353 -17.89 10.61 -2.58
C PRO A 353 -17.50 10.68 -4.06
N ALA A 354 -17.44 11.87 -4.66
CA ALA A 354 -17.10 12.02 -6.06
C ALA A 354 -15.60 11.72 -6.32
N THR A 355 -14.73 12.17 -5.43
CA THR A 355 -13.30 11.86 -5.47
C THR A 355 -13.05 10.38 -5.18
N ALA A 356 -13.75 9.78 -4.21
CA ALA A 356 -13.65 8.36 -3.90
C ALA A 356 -14.08 7.49 -5.10
N ARG A 357 -15.26 7.76 -5.69
CA ARG A 357 -15.73 7.07 -6.90
C ARG A 357 -14.75 7.21 -8.05
N TRP A 358 -14.25 8.43 -8.28
CA TRP A 358 -13.26 8.67 -9.32
C TRP A 358 -11.99 7.84 -9.12
N ALA A 359 -11.45 7.79 -7.91
CA ALA A 359 -10.25 7.02 -7.59
C ALA A 359 -10.48 5.51 -7.80
N VAL A 360 -11.62 4.96 -7.34
CA VAL A 360 -11.96 3.54 -7.53
C VAL A 360 -12.09 3.20 -9.01
N LEU A 361 -12.82 4.02 -9.78
CA LEU A 361 -13.07 3.79 -11.20
C LEU A 361 -11.79 3.79 -12.03
N ASN A 362 -10.83 4.65 -11.69
CA ASN A 362 -9.64 4.88 -12.50
C ASN A 362 -8.38 4.19 -11.96
N ALA A 363 -8.46 3.49 -10.84
CA ALA A 363 -7.30 2.86 -10.18
C ALA A 363 -6.55 1.88 -11.11
N HIS A 364 -7.26 1.15 -11.94
CA HIS A 364 -6.68 0.19 -12.88
C HIS A 364 -5.81 0.85 -13.96
N LEU A 365 -5.99 2.15 -14.24
CA LEU A 365 -5.23 2.89 -15.25
C LEU A 365 -3.85 3.33 -14.76
N LEU A 366 -3.59 3.26 -13.45
CA LEU A 366 -2.40 3.86 -12.84
C LEU A 366 -1.10 3.11 -13.14
N ARG A 367 -1.15 1.79 -13.32
CA ARG A 367 0.04 0.94 -13.38
C ARG A 367 -0.09 -0.23 -14.35
N SER A 368 1.05 -0.88 -14.64
CA SER A 368 1.12 -2.11 -15.45
C SER A 368 0.49 -3.34 -14.78
N ARG A 369 0.13 -3.26 -13.50
CA ARG A 369 -0.49 -4.38 -12.78
C ARG A 369 -1.90 -4.65 -13.30
N PHE A 370 -2.16 -5.90 -13.66
CA PHE A 370 -3.48 -6.36 -14.06
C PHE A 370 -4.36 -6.56 -12.81
N THR A 371 -5.57 -6.02 -12.84
CA THR A 371 -6.52 -6.03 -11.73
C THR A 371 -7.89 -6.50 -12.17
N ILE A 372 -8.79 -6.68 -11.23
CA ILE A 372 -10.17 -7.12 -11.53
C ILE A 372 -10.90 -6.15 -12.50
N LEU A 373 -10.67 -4.84 -12.42
CA LEU A 373 -11.30 -3.88 -13.36
C LEU A 373 -10.74 -3.99 -14.78
N ASP A 374 -9.45 -4.33 -14.94
CA ASP A 374 -8.91 -4.65 -16.27
C ASP A 374 -9.60 -5.89 -16.87
N LEU A 375 -9.87 -6.89 -16.04
CA LEU A 375 -10.59 -8.09 -16.48
C LEU A 375 -12.00 -7.73 -16.97
N VAL A 376 -12.77 -6.95 -16.20
CA VAL A 376 -14.09 -6.47 -16.60
C VAL A 376 -14.03 -5.73 -17.94
N MET A 377 -13.13 -4.76 -18.06
CA MET A 377 -12.96 -3.98 -19.29
C MET A 377 -12.60 -4.86 -20.50
N PHE A 378 -11.66 -5.79 -20.34
CA PHE A 378 -11.13 -6.59 -21.46
C PHE A 378 -12.03 -7.76 -21.82
N THR A 379 -13.03 -8.07 -21.00
CA THR A 379 -14.11 -9.01 -21.35
C THR A 379 -15.38 -8.29 -21.84
N GLY A 380 -15.32 -6.97 -22.02
CA GLY A 380 -16.42 -6.17 -22.57
C GLY A 380 -17.51 -5.80 -21.55
N GLY A 381 -17.21 -5.89 -20.24
CA GLY A 381 -18.11 -5.45 -19.17
C GLY A 381 -18.12 -3.92 -19.00
N ASP A 382 -19.15 -3.42 -18.34
CA ASP A 382 -19.31 -2.01 -17.99
C ASP A 382 -18.65 -1.74 -16.63
N ILE A 383 -17.47 -1.12 -16.67
CA ILE A 383 -16.70 -0.82 -15.44
C ILE A 383 -17.37 0.24 -14.56
N GLU A 384 -18.13 1.19 -15.13
CA GLU A 384 -18.86 2.18 -14.34
C GLU A 384 -19.98 1.52 -13.55
N GLN A 385 -20.77 0.65 -14.20
CA GLN A 385 -21.80 -0.12 -13.53
C GLN A 385 -21.21 -0.99 -12.41
N VAL A 386 -20.14 -1.74 -12.69
CA VAL A 386 -19.48 -2.60 -11.69
C VAL A 386 -18.97 -1.80 -10.49
N VAL A 387 -18.39 -0.62 -10.72
CA VAL A 387 -17.91 0.26 -9.62
C VAL A 387 -19.09 0.79 -8.81
N ASP A 388 -20.16 1.25 -9.43
CA ASP A 388 -21.34 1.78 -8.71
C ASP A 388 -22.02 0.70 -7.87
N GLU A 389 -22.20 -0.49 -8.41
CA GLU A 389 -22.75 -1.65 -7.67
C GLU A 389 -21.82 -2.07 -6.52
N ALA A 390 -20.49 -2.09 -6.74
CA ALA A 390 -19.52 -2.43 -5.69
C ALA A 390 -19.51 -1.40 -4.56
N LEU A 391 -19.61 -0.11 -4.86
CA LEU A 391 -19.70 0.96 -3.86
C LEU A 391 -21.02 0.87 -3.06
N ALA A 392 -22.13 0.55 -3.71
CA ALA A 392 -23.39 0.29 -3.03
C ALA A 392 -23.29 -0.92 -2.09
N LYS A 393 -22.73 -2.03 -2.57
CA LYS A 393 -22.49 -3.24 -1.78
C LYS A 393 -21.55 -3.01 -0.60
N ALA A 394 -20.48 -2.22 -0.80
CA ALA A 394 -19.59 -1.83 0.28
C ALA A 394 -20.33 -1.04 1.37
N SER A 395 -21.27 -0.18 0.99
CA SER A 395 -22.09 0.57 1.94
C SER A 395 -23.01 -0.33 2.77
N GLU A 396 -23.53 -1.42 2.21
CA GLU A 396 -24.35 -2.42 2.91
C GLU A 396 -23.57 -3.14 4.01
N VAL A 397 -22.28 -3.39 3.79
CA VAL A 397 -21.39 -4.00 4.79
C VAL A 397 -20.70 -2.99 5.72
N GLY A 398 -21.13 -1.73 5.69
CA GLY A 398 -20.63 -0.67 6.57
C GLY A 398 -19.34 -0.01 6.09
N GLY A 399 -18.91 -0.25 4.85
CA GLY A 399 -17.71 0.32 4.21
C GLY A 399 -18.01 1.31 3.08
N GLY A 400 -16.99 1.66 2.31
CA GLY A 400 -17.11 2.41 1.07
C GLY A 400 -17.32 3.93 1.23
N LEU A 401 -18.35 4.45 0.61
CA LEU A 401 -18.66 5.90 0.60
C LEU A 401 -19.22 6.41 1.92
#